data_3bebbdb95236e9809a608d647827235f
#
_entry.id   3bebbdb95236e9809a608d647827235f
#
_cell.length_a   1.000
_cell.length_b   1.000
_cell.length_c   1.000
_cell.angle_alpha   90.00
_cell.angle_beta   90.00
_cell.angle_gamma   90.00
#
_symmetry.space_group_name_H-M   'P 1'
#
loop_
_entity.id
_entity.type
_entity.pdbx_description
1 polymer ?
#
loop_
_entity_poly.entity_id
_entity_poly.type
_entity_poly.pdbx_seq_one_letter_code
_entity_poly.pdbx_strand_id
1 'polypeptide(L)'
;THGGPVSHYLSFDPASITDAVSSLGGMIAAVFGIVITVVSLIVQLSADRYTGVARLFLSDRLNLAVMGYYVIACVCGVWLSVSIHHDYVPRSALLGMLLANTLGMVLMGPYFRYVFWFVEPMNIVAKIRRDALKSTFSAFHAAEPEKVMRGQAITLGAMEELTDITSNSISGKDKIIASGAVDALKDFALEYIKNKSKASAAWFDIGPSIRENPDFVAMDPESLHDLESRRTWVEWKVMRQYLGIYNEALVMMRDINYLVAIDTRYIGEAAAVAKDAELIQLVYRFMNSYLRAALN
;
A
#
# COMPACT_ATOMS: atom_id res chain seq x y z
N THR A 1 6.74 39.00 -46.76
CA THR A 1 6.18 37.79 -46.11
C THR A 1 5.95 38.14 -44.64
N HIS A 2 4.71 38.43 -44.27
CA HIS A 2 4.29 38.82 -42.94
C HIS A 2 4.37 37.60 -42.02
N GLY A 3 5.47 37.51 -41.22
CA GLY A 3 5.53 36.65 -40.07
C GLY A 3 4.68 37.30 -38.96
N GLY A 4 3.64 36.57 -38.48
CA GLY A 4 2.83 37.04 -37.36
C GLY A 4 3.68 37.17 -36.08
N PRO A 5 3.20 37.86 -35.02
CA PRO A 5 3.96 38.11 -33.80
C PRO A 5 4.58 36.84 -33.16
N VAL A 6 3.99 35.65 -33.35
CA VAL A 6 4.48 34.38 -32.90
C VAL A 6 5.78 33.93 -33.60
N SER A 7 5.98 34.31 -34.90
CA SER A 7 7.21 33.96 -35.63
C SER A 7 8.43 34.71 -35.14
N HIS A 8 8.23 35.87 -34.53
CA HIS A 8 9.32 36.67 -33.95
C HIS A 8 9.84 36.11 -32.62
N TYR A 9 8.94 35.53 -31.82
CA TYR A 9 9.31 34.83 -30.59
C TYR A 9 9.97 33.45 -30.85
N LEU A 10 9.84 32.91 -32.06
CA LEU A 10 10.41 31.63 -32.49
C LEU A 10 11.68 31.79 -33.36
N SER A 11 12.19 33.02 -33.53
CA SER A 11 13.47 33.28 -34.19
C SER A 11 14.60 33.17 -33.17
N PHE A 12 15.17 31.97 -33.08
CA PHE A 12 16.21 31.65 -32.13
C PHE A 12 17.61 31.86 -32.74
N ASP A 13 18.50 32.54 -32.01
CA ASP A 13 19.93 32.61 -32.32
C ASP A 13 20.63 31.36 -31.78
N PRO A 14 21.40 30.62 -32.62
CA PRO A 14 22.05 29.35 -32.21
C PRO A 14 22.94 29.46 -30.97
N ALA A 15 23.65 30.53 -30.77
CA ALA A 15 24.53 30.70 -29.60
C ALA A 15 23.75 30.85 -28.30
N SER A 16 22.66 31.64 -28.32
CA SER A 16 21.78 31.84 -27.16
C SER A 16 20.98 30.57 -26.79
N ILE A 17 20.70 29.71 -27.78
CA ILE A 17 19.95 28.48 -27.58
C ILE A 17 20.77 27.42 -26.83
N THR A 18 22.04 27.28 -27.14
CA THR A 18 22.88 26.26 -26.48
C THR A 18 22.95 26.50 -24.97
N ASP A 19 23.09 27.75 -24.55
CA ASP A 19 23.09 28.15 -23.15
C ASP A 19 21.71 27.93 -22.51
N ALA A 20 20.63 28.28 -23.22
CA ALA A 20 19.26 28.10 -22.76
C ALA A 20 18.91 26.61 -22.57
N VAL A 21 19.30 25.74 -23.50
CA VAL A 21 19.03 24.28 -23.42
C VAL A 21 19.82 23.64 -22.28
N SER A 22 21.09 24.02 -22.13
CA SER A 22 21.92 23.56 -21.00
C SER A 22 21.31 24.00 -19.66
N SER A 23 20.85 25.25 -19.59
CA SER A 23 20.16 25.79 -18.41
C SER A 23 18.83 25.05 -18.13
N LEU A 24 18.02 24.77 -19.14
CA LEU A 24 16.77 24.00 -19.02
C LEU A 24 17.02 22.56 -18.58
N GLY A 25 18.05 21.91 -19.13
CA GLY A 25 18.47 20.57 -18.70
C GLY A 25 18.93 20.55 -17.23
N GLY A 26 19.71 21.56 -16.83
CA GLY A 26 20.11 21.74 -15.45
C GLY A 26 18.94 21.99 -14.50
N MET A 27 17.97 22.78 -14.92
CA MET A 27 16.77 23.11 -14.13
C MET A 27 15.91 21.85 -13.88
N ILE A 28 15.63 21.02 -14.89
CA ILE A 28 14.84 19.80 -14.71
C ILE A 28 15.57 18.78 -13.85
N ALA A 29 16.90 18.67 -13.98
CA ALA A 29 17.71 17.82 -13.14
C ALA A 29 17.71 18.27 -11.68
N ALA A 30 17.77 19.58 -11.42
CA ALA A 30 17.67 20.15 -10.08
C ALA A 30 16.29 19.89 -9.45
N VAL A 31 15.21 20.11 -10.21
CA VAL A 31 13.83 19.81 -9.77
C VAL A 31 13.68 18.32 -9.45
N PHE A 32 14.19 17.45 -10.30
CA PHE A 32 14.18 16.01 -10.07
C PHE A 32 14.95 15.63 -8.80
N GLY A 33 16.12 16.24 -8.58
CA GLY A 33 16.92 16.05 -7.36
C GLY A 33 16.13 16.44 -6.09
N ILE A 34 15.43 17.58 -6.12
CA ILE A 34 14.56 18.01 -5.02
C ILE A 34 13.43 17.01 -4.80
N VAL A 35 12.75 16.58 -5.86
CA VAL A 35 11.66 15.61 -5.79
C VAL A 35 12.14 14.31 -5.13
N ILE A 36 13.26 13.74 -5.59
CA ILE A 36 13.83 12.52 -5.01
C ILE A 36 14.17 12.72 -3.53
N THR A 37 14.83 13.83 -3.19
CA THR A 37 15.26 14.11 -1.81
C THR A 37 14.06 14.22 -0.87
N VAL A 38 13.04 15.00 -1.24
CA VAL A 38 11.83 15.18 -0.43
C VAL A 38 11.06 13.86 -0.28
N VAL A 39 10.89 13.13 -1.38
CA VAL A 39 10.22 11.83 -1.37
C VAL A 39 10.99 10.84 -0.50
N SER A 40 12.31 10.75 -0.65
CA SER A 40 13.14 9.85 0.16
C SER A 40 13.05 10.17 1.65
N LEU A 41 13.07 11.45 2.02
CA LEU A 41 12.94 11.91 3.41
C LEU A 41 11.58 11.52 3.99
N ILE A 42 10.50 11.77 3.25
CA ILE A 42 9.13 11.45 3.68
C ILE A 42 8.95 9.94 3.84
N VAL A 43 9.46 9.15 2.88
CA VAL A 43 9.40 7.68 2.93
C VAL A 43 10.22 7.15 4.10
N GLN A 44 11.41 7.69 4.37
CA GLN A 44 12.22 7.31 5.53
C GLN A 44 11.50 7.59 6.85
N LEU A 45 10.96 8.79 7.04
CA LEU A 45 10.20 9.16 8.23
C LEU A 45 8.98 8.26 8.47
N SER A 46 8.37 7.79 7.39
CA SER A 46 7.21 6.89 7.47
C SER A 46 7.63 5.44 7.69
N ALA A 47 8.74 4.99 7.08
CA ALA A 47 9.27 3.65 7.24
C ALA A 47 9.74 3.36 8.68
N ASP A 48 10.22 4.37 9.39
CA ASP A 48 10.60 4.26 10.81
C ASP A 48 9.39 3.96 11.72
N ARG A 49 8.18 4.31 11.27
CA ARG A 49 6.95 4.10 12.02
C ARG A 49 6.12 2.91 11.53
N TYR A 50 6.18 2.62 10.24
CA TYR A 50 5.30 1.63 9.59
C TYR A 50 6.11 0.74 8.65
N THR A 51 6.18 -0.55 8.94
CA THR A 51 6.82 -1.55 8.07
C THR A 51 6.08 -1.63 6.73
N GLY A 52 6.83 -1.71 5.63
CA GLY A 52 6.26 -1.90 4.30
C GLY A 52 5.88 -0.63 3.51
N VAL A 53 5.75 0.56 4.14
CA VAL A 53 5.36 1.81 3.46
C VAL A 53 6.28 2.16 2.28
N ALA A 54 7.59 2.03 2.49
CA ALA A 54 8.57 2.29 1.44
C ALA A 54 8.34 1.39 0.21
N ARG A 55 8.06 0.10 0.44
CA ARG A 55 7.79 -0.87 -0.62
C ARG A 55 6.50 -0.55 -1.35
N LEU A 56 5.44 -0.21 -0.62
CA LEU A 56 4.13 0.19 -1.19
C LEU A 56 4.27 1.44 -2.05
N PHE A 57 5.04 2.43 -1.59
CA PHE A 57 5.27 3.68 -2.31
C PHE A 57 6.10 3.46 -3.58
N LEU A 58 7.21 2.71 -3.49
CA LEU A 58 8.07 2.42 -4.64
C LEU A 58 7.37 1.55 -5.69
N SER A 59 6.41 0.74 -5.31
CA SER A 59 5.61 -0.09 -6.22
C SER A 59 4.41 0.65 -6.82
N ASP A 60 4.15 1.87 -6.38
CA ASP A 60 2.99 2.64 -6.84
C ASP A 60 3.17 3.14 -8.27
N ARG A 61 2.13 2.92 -9.12
CA ARG A 61 2.19 3.22 -10.55
C ARG A 61 2.35 4.71 -10.85
N LEU A 62 1.72 5.58 -10.04
CA LEU A 62 1.81 7.02 -10.24
C LEU A 62 3.21 7.52 -9.89
N ASN A 63 3.79 7.02 -8.80
CA ASN A 63 5.16 7.33 -8.42
C ASN A 63 6.16 6.90 -9.50
N LEU A 64 6.04 5.65 -10.00
CA LEU A 64 6.89 5.15 -11.10
C LEU A 64 6.73 5.99 -12.38
N ALA A 65 5.51 6.40 -12.72
CA ALA A 65 5.25 7.23 -13.90
C ALA A 65 5.91 8.61 -13.78
N VAL A 66 5.80 9.26 -12.61
CA VAL A 66 6.40 10.58 -12.36
C VAL A 66 7.92 10.49 -12.36
N MET A 67 8.49 9.50 -11.66
CA MET A 67 9.95 9.26 -11.68
C MET A 67 10.46 8.98 -13.09
N GLY A 68 9.78 8.12 -13.83
CA GLY A 68 10.11 7.81 -15.24
C GLY A 68 10.04 9.05 -16.13
N TYR A 69 9.04 9.90 -15.92
CA TYR A 69 8.92 11.16 -16.65
C TYR A 69 10.16 12.07 -16.45
N TYR A 70 10.58 12.29 -15.20
CA TYR A 70 11.75 13.13 -14.94
C TYR A 70 13.05 12.53 -15.48
N VAL A 71 13.23 11.20 -15.36
CA VAL A 71 14.40 10.51 -15.93
C VAL A 71 14.45 10.69 -17.45
N ILE A 72 13.33 10.45 -18.14
CA ILE A 72 13.24 10.61 -19.61
C ILE A 72 13.50 12.07 -19.99
N ALA A 73 12.91 13.04 -19.28
CA ALA A 73 13.11 14.45 -19.55
C ALA A 73 14.57 14.89 -19.37
N CYS A 74 15.26 14.38 -18.33
CA CYS A 74 16.70 14.63 -18.14
C CYS A 74 17.54 14.04 -19.28
N VAL A 75 17.28 12.79 -19.67
CA VAL A 75 18.00 12.14 -20.77
C VAL A 75 17.76 12.89 -22.09
N CYS A 76 16.52 13.26 -22.41
CA CYS A 76 16.19 14.05 -23.59
C CYS A 76 16.89 15.41 -23.59
N GLY A 77 17.01 16.06 -22.41
CA GLY A 77 17.73 17.32 -22.25
C GLY A 77 19.21 17.19 -22.57
N VAL A 78 19.87 16.16 -22.09
CA VAL A 78 21.27 15.86 -22.42
C VAL A 78 21.44 15.60 -23.91
N TRP A 79 20.59 14.74 -24.50
CA TRP A 79 20.64 14.44 -25.92
C TRP A 79 20.42 15.68 -26.78
N LEU A 80 19.47 16.54 -26.43
CA LEU A 80 19.21 17.78 -27.12
C LEU A 80 20.42 18.73 -27.03
N SER A 81 21.04 18.85 -25.85
CA SER A 81 22.26 19.69 -25.67
C SER A 81 23.42 19.25 -26.54
N VAL A 82 23.59 17.92 -26.72
CA VAL A 82 24.65 17.37 -27.60
C VAL A 82 24.29 17.51 -29.09
N SER A 83 23.00 17.55 -29.44
CA SER A 83 22.54 17.56 -30.83
C SER A 83 22.54 18.95 -31.48
N ILE A 84 22.71 20.02 -30.68
CA ILE A 84 22.74 21.39 -31.18
C ILE A 84 24.14 21.69 -31.73
N HIS A 85 24.20 22.08 -33.02
CA HIS A 85 25.43 22.50 -33.71
C HIS A 85 25.20 23.91 -34.30
N HIS A 86 26.30 24.63 -34.61
CA HIS A 86 26.23 25.98 -35.14
C HIS A 86 25.31 26.15 -36.37
N ASP A 87 25.14 25.10 -37.19
CA ASP A 87 24.38 25.17 -38.42
C ASP A 87 23.00 24.49 -38.35
N TYR A 88 22.68 23.84 -37.21
CA TYR A 88 21.43 23.10 -37.07
C TYR A 88 20.79 23.21 -35.68
N VAL A 89 19.59 23.76 -35.65
CA VAL A 89 18.76 23.85 -34.44
C VAL A 89 17.44 23.09 -34.63
N PRO A 90 17.23 21.99 -33.91
CA PRO A 90 15.98 21.24 -34.00
C PRO A 90 14.84 21.93 -33.24
N ARG A 91 14.17 22.88 -33.89
CA ARG A 91 13.12 23.75 -33.30
C ARG A 91 11.99 22.97 -32.64
N SER A 92 11.55 21.88 -33.27
CA SER A 92 10.47 21.04 -32.72
C SER A 92 10.89 20.30 -31.43
N ALA A 93 12.10 19.79 -31.37
CA ALA A 93 12.65 19.14 -30.17
C ALA A 93 12.84 20.16 -29.02
N LEU A 94 13.26 21.37 -29.35
CA LEU A 94 13.41 22.45 -28.40
C LEU A 94 12.08 22.91 -27.81
N LEU A 95 11.04 23.08 -28.62
CA LEU A 95 9.69 23.33 -28.16
C LEU A 95 9.14 22.18 -27.31
N GLY A 96 9.37 20.94 -27.71
CA GLY A 96 9.01 19.76 -26.93
C GLY A 96 9.68 19.77 -25.55
N MET A 97 10.96 20.11 -25.48
CA MET A 97 11.70 20.19 -24.23
C MET A 97 11.21 21.33 -23.30
N LEU A 98 10.90 22.50 -23.87
CA LEU A 98 10.30 23.62 -23.14
C LEU A 98 8.94 23.22 -22.54
N LEU A 99 8.08 22.59 -23.35
CA LEU A 99 6.79 22.10 -22.88
C LEU A 99 6.95 21.04 -21.78
N ALA A 100 7.87 20.09 -21.96
CA ALA A 100 8.16 19.08 -20.95
C ALA A 100 8.65 19.72 -19.64
N ASN A 101 9.60 20.65 -19.69
CA ASN A 101 10.06 21.36 -18.48
C ASN A 101 8.93 22.10 -17.77
N THR A 102 8.12 22.85 -18.53
CA THR A 102 6.98 23.58 -17.97
C THR A 102 5.98 22.63 -17.33
N LEU A 103 5.65 21.52 -18.01
CA LEU A 103 4.77 20.50 -17.50
C LEU A 103 5.33 19.85 -16.22
N GLY A 104 6.63 19.54 -16.19
CA GLY A 104 7.30 18.99 -15.01
C GLY A 104 7.18 19.90 -13.79
N MET A 105 7.41 21.21 -13.97
CA MET A 105 7.26 22.19 -12.90
C MET A 105 5.82 22.29 -12.41
N VAL A 106 4.85 22.32 -13.32
CA VAL A 106 3.42 22.40 -12.96
C VAL A 106 2.96 21.12 -12.25
N LEU A 107 3.42 19.94 -12.70
CA LEU A 107 3.06 18.66 -12.11
C LEU A 107 3.68 18.43 -10.72
N MET A 108 4.74 19.15 -10.36
CA MET A 108 5.39 19.05 -9.06
C MET A 108 4.42 19.32 -7.90
N GLY A 109 3.57 20.34 -8.01
CA GLY A 109 2.59 20.69 -6.97
C GLY A 109 1.56 19.57 -6.70
N PRO A 110 0.81 19.10 -7.70
CA PRO A 110 -0.09 17.96 -7.55
C PRO A 110 0.63 16.68 -7.09
N TYR A 111 1.86 16.44 -7.53
CA TYR A 111 2.64 15.29 -7.12
C TYR A 111 3.01 15.34 -5.63
N PHE A 112 3.47 16.45 -5.10
CA PHE A 112 3.72 16.57 -3.66
C PHE A 112 2.45 16.38 -2.84
N ARG A 113 1.33 16.97 -3.27
CA ARG A 113 0.04 16.74 -2.63
C ARG A 113 -0.31 15.25 -2.60
N TYR A 114 -0.05 14.54 -3.69
CA TYR A 114 -0.24 13.09 -3.76
C TYR A 114 0.69 12.35 -2.79
N VAL A 115 1.98 12.71 -2.72
CA VAL A 115 2.95 12.08 -1.80
C VAL A 115 2.52 12.26 -0.35
N PHE A 116 2.15 13.48 0.06
CA PHE A 116 1.65 13.74 1.41
C PHE A 116 0.39 12.95 1.72
N TRP A 117 -0.55 12.90 0.78
CA TRP A 117 -1.77 12.10 0.94
C TRP A 117 -1.47 10.61 1.05
N PHE A 118 -0.52 10.11 0.25
CA PHE A 118 -0.16 8.69 0.24
C PHE A 118 0.48 8.25 1.56
N VAL A 119 1.30 9.11 2.16
CA VAL A 119 2.06 8.82 3.37
C VAL A 119 1.20 8.95 4.64
N GLU A 120 0.00 9.54 4.53
CA GLU A 120 -0.93 9.60 5.66
C GLU A 120 -1.31 8.19 6.12
N PRO A 121 -1.11 7.84 7.41
CA PRO A 121 -1.24 6.46 7.89
C PRO A 121 -2.60 5.82 7.60
N MET A 122 -3.68 6.58 7.70
CA MET A 122 -5.02 6.08 7.44
C MET A 122 -5.23 5.70 5.95
N ASN A 123 -4.57 6.40 5.03
CA ASN A 123 -4.61 6.07 3.61
C ASN A 123 -3.80 4.80 3.31
N ILE A 124 -2.70 4.59 4.04
CA ILE A 124 -1.90 3.36 3.97
C ILE A 124 -2.74 2.17 4.45
N VAL A 125 -3.34 2.28 5.62
CA VAL A 125 -4.24 1.26 6.19
C VAL A 125 -5.37 0.91 5.21
N ALA A 126 -6.04 1.93 4.65
CA ALA A 126 -7.10 1.73 3.67
C ALA A 126 -6.61 1.09 2.37
N LYS A 127 -5.38 1.39 1.94
CA LYS A 127 -4.76 0.79 0.75
C LYS A 127 -4.43 -0.67 0.99
N ILE A 128 -3.78 -1.01 2.12
CA ILE A 128 -3.45 -2.40 2.49
C ILE A 128 -4.72 -3.25 2.49
N ARG A 129 -5.78 -2.81 3.19
CA ARG A 129 -7.06 -3.51 3.22
C ARG A 129 -7.66 -3.72 1.82
N ARG A 130 -7.69 -2.68 0.99
CA ARG A 130 -8.26 -2.74 -0.36
C ARG A 130 -7.48 -3.69 -1.27
N ASP A 131 -6.16 -3.63 -1.25
CA ASP A 131 -5.31 -4.46 -2.08
C ASP A 131 -5.37 -5.92 -1.64
N ALA A 132 -5.45 -6.17 -0.32
CA ALA A 132 -5.68 -7.49 0.25
C ALA A 132 -7.02 -8.09 -0.23
N LEU A 133 -8.14 -7.37 -0.07
CA LEU A 133 -9.45 -7.82 -0.53
C LEU A 133 -9.47 -8.13 -2.04
N LYS A 134 -8.86 -7.25 -2.84
CA LYS A 134 -8.76 -7.46 -4.29
C LYS A 134 -7.98 -8.73 -4.62
N SER A 135 -6.85 -8.98 -3.94
CA SER A 135 -6.04 -10.17 -4.15
C SER A 135 -6.77 -11.44 -3.69
N THR A 136 -7.39 -11.40 -2.50
CA THR A 136 -8.20 -12.47 -1.93
C THR A 136 -9.32 -12.89 -2.89
N PHE A 137 -10.12 -11.93 -3.36
CA PHE A 137 -11.25 -12.23 -4.25
C PHE A 137 -10.82 -12.68 -5.65
N SER A 138 -9.68 -12.20 -6.13
CA SER A 138 -9.08 -12.71 -7.37
C SER A 138 -8.64 -14.17 -7.24
N ALA A 139 -8.11 -14.55 -6.06
CA ALA A 139 -7.68 -15.91 -5.77
C ALA A 139 -8.84 -16.89 -5.59
N PHE A 140 -10.03 -16.44 -5.16
CA PHE A 140 -11.23 -17.29 -5.00
C PHE A 140 -11.61 -18.07 -6.25
N HIS A 141 -11.36 -17.48 -7.42
CA HIS A 141 -11.73 -18.04 -8.72
C HIS A 141 -10.52 -18.52 -9.54
N ALA A 142 -9.33 -18.48 -8.95
CA ALA A 142 -8.13 -18.88 -9.66
C ALA A 142 -8.13 -20.40 -9.87
N ALA A 143 -7.93 -20.83 -11.12
CA ALA A 143 -7.78 -22.26 -11.47
C ALA A 143 -6.35 -22.75 -11.23
N GLU A 144 -5.37 -21.85 -11.17
CA GLU A 144 -3.95 -22.17 -11.01
C GLU A 144 -3.59 -22.19 -9.52
N PRO A 145 -3.06 -23.30 -8.97
CA PRO A 145 -2.68 -23.40 -7.56
C PRO A 145 -1.70 -22.31 -7.12
N GLU A 146 -0.79 -21.91 -8.00
CA GLU A 146 0.20 -20.87 -7.73
C GLU A 146 -0.45 -19.49 -7.48
N LYS A 147 -1.51 -19.16 -8.22
CA LYS A 147 -2.28 -17.93 -8.01
C LYS A 147 -3.05 -17.95 -6.69
N VAL A 148 -3.57 -19.12 -6.31
CA VAL A 148 -4.24 -19.31 -5.01
C VAL A 148 -3.24 -19.09 -3.88
N MET A 149 -2.09 -19.78 -3.91
CA MET A 149 -1.03 -19.65 -2.90
C MET A 149 -0.52 -18.21 -2.79
N ARG A 150 -0.33 -17.53 -3.92
CA ARG A 150 0.05 -16.12 -3.92
C ARG A 150 -1.01 -15.23 -3.27
N GLY A 151 -2.29 -15.49 -3.55
CA GLY A 151 -3.41 -14.79 -2.92
C GLY A 151 -3.46 -15.01 -1.41
N GLN A 152 -3.25 -16.26 -0.96
CA GLN A 152 -3.15 -16.60 0.46
C GLN A 152 -1.99 -15.85 1.15
N ALA A 153 -0.80 -15.85 0.54
CA ALA A 153 0.37 -15.16 1.08
C ALA A 153 0.16 -13.64 1.19
N ILE A 154 -0.46 -13.02 0.17
CA ILE A 154 -0.78 -11.58 0.20
C ILE A 154 -1.81 -11.28 1.30
N THR A 155 -2.80 -12.15 1.47
CA THR A 155 -3.84 -12.01 2.50
C THR A 155 -3.24 -12.09 3.90
N LEU A 156 -2.36 -13.06 4.16
CA LEU A 156 -1.62 -13.20 5.42
C LEU A 156 -0.76 -11.98 5.71
N GLY A 157 0.06 -11.58 4.74
CA GLY A 157 0.95 -10.44 4.90
C GLY A 157 0.21 -9.13 5.16
N ALA A 158 -0.95 -8.93 4.56
CA ALA A 158 -1.77 -7.74 4.80
C ALA A 158 -2.34 -7.68 6.23
N MET A 159 -2.77 -8.84 6.79
CA MET A 159 -3.22 -8.89 8.18
C MET A 159 -2.07 -8.60 9.15
N GLU A 160 -0.87 -9.12 8.88
CA GLU A 160 0.33 -8.85 9.67
C GLU A 160 0.73 -7.38 9.60
N GLU A 161 0.72 -6.79 8.41
CA GLU A 161 1.05 -5.39 8.20
C GLU A 161 0.08 -4.45 8.95
N LEU A 162 -1.23 -4.76 8.95
CA LEU A 162 -2.23 -4.02 9.74
C LEU A 162 -1.99 -4.19 11.25
N THR A 163 -1.58 -5.38 11.68
CA THR A 163 -1.24 -5.65 13.08
C THR A 163 0.01 -4.90 13.50
N ASP A 164 1.05 -4.90 12.69
CA ASP A 164 2.28 -4.16 12.95
C ASP A 164 2.02 -2.65 13.05
N ILE A 165 1.19 -2.10 12.18
CA ILE A 165 0.75 -0.69 12.27
C ILE A 165 0.03 -0.44 13.59
N THR A 166 -0.83 -1.36 14.01
CA THR A 166 -1.55 -1.25 15.28
C THR A 166 -0.60 -1.27 16.48
N SER A 167 0.31 -2.24 16.55
CA SER A 167 1.30 -2.39 17.63
C SER A 167 2.25 -1.19 17.71
N ASN A 168 2.77 -0.74 16.58
CA ASN A 168 3.61 0.46 16.53
C ASN A 168 2.85 1.72 16.99
N SER A 169 1.56 1.82 16.65
CA SER A 169 0.72 2.94 17.06
C SER A 169 0.34 2.88 18.55
N ILE A 170 0.12 1.69 19.11
CA ILE A 170 -0.06 1.48 20.55
C ILE A 170 1.20 1.91 21.31
N SER A 171 2.37 1.44 20.88
CA SER A 171 3.67 1.81 21.46
C SER A 171 3.95 3.31 21.33
N GLY A 172 3.58 3.92 20.20
CA GLY A 172 3.68 5.36 19.96
C GLY A 172 2.57 6.19 20.60
N LYS A 173 1.62 5.56 21.30
CA LYS A 173 0.43 6.18 21.92
C LYS A 173 -0.47 6.93 20.92
N ASP A 174 -0.48 6.53 19.66
CA ASP A 174 -1.35 7.09 18.63
C ASP A 174 -2.65 6.28 18.53
N LYS A 175 -3.64 6.70 19.33
CA LYS A 175 -4.94 6.03 19.41
C LYS A 175 -5.70 6.05 18.08
N ILE A 176 -5.58 7.14 17.29
CA ILE A 176 -6.35 7.30 16.06
C ILE A 176 -5.90 6.26 15.05
N ILE A 177 -4.59 6.14 14.87
CA ILE A 177 -4.02 5.18 13.91
C ILE A 177 -4.25 3.74 14.40
N ALA A 178 -4.01 3.46 15.69
CA ALA A 178 -4.26 2.15 16.27
C ALA A 178 -5.72 1.69 16.06
N SER A 179 -6.70 2.57 16.38
CA SER A 179 -8.12 2.28 16.17
C SER A 179 -8.44 2.04 14.70
N GLY A 180 -7.91 2.88 13.80
CA GLY A 180 -8.18 2.74 12.38
C GLY A 180 -7.60 1.46 11.76
N ALA A 181 -6.46 0.98 12.25
CA ALA A 181 -5.87 -0.28 11.79
C ALA A 181 -6.63 -1.51 12.33
N VAL A 182 -7.10 -1.46 13.60
CA VAL A 182 -7.98 -2.48 14.17
C VAL A 182 -9.31 -2.55 13.39
N ASP A 183 -9.94 -1.39 13.15
CA ASP A 183 -11.15 -1.31 12.32
C ASP A 183 -10.95 -1.85 10.90
N ALA A 184 -9.77 -1.65 10.31
CA ALA A 184 -9.46 -2.17 8.98
C ALA A 184 -9.38 -3.70 8.94
N LEU A 185 -8.89 -4.34 10.00
CA LEU A 185 -8.92 -5.80 10.15
C LEU A 185 -10.36 -6.32 10.26
N LYS A 186 -11.23 -5.64 11.05
CA LYS A 186 -12.67 -5.94 11.11
C LYS A 186 -13.33 -5.84 9.74
N ASP A 187 -13.16 -4.70 9.09
CA ASP A 187 -13.77 -4.43 7.79
C ASP A 187 -13.32 -5.45 6.73
N PHE A 188 -12.03 -5.86 6.79
CA PHE A 188 -11.52 -6.93 5.95
C PHE A 188 -12.26 -8.24 6.24
N ALA A 189 -12.39 -8.63 7.51
CA ALA A 189 -13.06 -9.86 7.92
C ALA A 189 -14.55 -9.86 7.52
N LEU A 190 -15.26 -8.75 7.73
CA LEU A 190 -16.67 -8.62 7.36
C LEU A 190 -16.91 -8.77 5.85
N GLU A 191 -16.06 -8.11 5.03
CA GLU A 191 -16.17 -8.21 3.58
C GLU A 191 -15.77 -9.62 3.07
N TYR A 192 -14.77 -10.24 3.72
CA TYR A 192 -14.38 -11.62 3.47
C TYR A 192 -15.53 -12.59 3.76
N ILE A 193 -16.13 -12.55 4.95
CA ILE A 193 -17.26 -13.43 5.36
C ILE A 193 -18.41 -13.32 4.37
N LYS A 194 -18.76 -12.12 3.97
CA LYS A 194 -19.83 -11.85 2.99
C LYS A 194 -19.59 -12.53 1.63
N ASN A 195 -18.33 -12.70 1.24
CA ASN A 195 -17.95 -13.26 -0.05
C ASN A 195 -17.38 -14.70 0.05
N LYS A 196 -17.16 -15.23 1.24
CA LYS A 196 -16.54 -16.54 1.51
C LYS A 196 -17.18 -17.70 0.75
N SER A 197 -18.50 -17.67 0.59
CA SER A 197 -19.25 -18.70 -0.14
C SER A 197 -18.89 -18.79 -1.63
N LYS A 198 -18.22 -17.77 -2.20
CA LYS A 198 -17.78 -17.75 -3.60
C LYS A 198 -16.39 -18.36 -3.79
N ALA A 199 -15.67 -18.64 -2.71
CA ALA A 199 -14.33 -19.18 -2.76
C ALA A 199 -14.33 -20.64 -3.20
N SER A 200 -13.38 -20.99 -4.07
CA SER A 200 -13.12 -22.39 -4.45
C SER A 200 -12.61 -23.20 -3.27
N ALA A 201 -12.72 -24.53 -3.32
CA ALA A 201 -12.19 -25.40 -2.27
C ALA A 201 -10.68 -25.18 -2.06
N ALA A 202 -9.93 -24.99 -3.14
CA ALA A 202 -8.49 -24.78 -3.11
C ALA A 202 -8.06 -23.52 -2.28
N TRP A 203 -8.94 -22.54 -2.11
CA TRP A 203 -8.67 -21.39 -1.26
C TRP A 203 -8.51 -21.77 0.22
N PHE A 204 -9.16 -22.85 0.65
CA PHE A 204 -9.15 -23.28 2.05
C PHE A 204 -8.05 -24.31 2.35
N ASP A 205 -7.37 -24.82 1.31
CA ASP A 205 -6.26 -25.76 1.48
C ASP A 205 -5.08 -25.04 2.16
N ILE A 206 -4.59 -25.62 3.26
CA ILE A 206 -3.47 -25.09 4.03
C ILE A 206 -2.16 -25.56 3.42
N GLY A 207 -1.69 -24.79 2.45
CA GLY A 207 -0.43 -25.02 1.74
C GLY A 207 0.81 -24.50 2.49
N PRO A 208 2.00 -24.60 1.87
CA PRO A 208 3.27 -24.18 2.48
C PRO A 208 3.27 -22.75 2.98
N SER A 209 2.72 -21.81 2.21
CA SER A 209 2.67 -20.39 2.57
C SER A 209 1.91 -20.10 3.87
N ILE A 210 0.89 -20.90 4.20
CA ILE A 210 0.15 -20.79 5.46
C ILE A 210 0.91 -21.54 6.56
N ARG A 211 1.40 -22.75 6.30
CA ARG A 211 2.10 -23.58 7.31
C ARG A 211 3.39 -22.92 7.82
N GLU A 212 4.12 -22.23 6.96
CA GLU A 212 5.37 -21.54 7.31
C GLU A 212 5.12 -20.17 7.99
N ASN A 213 3.88 -19.72 8.05
CA ASN A 213 3.55 -18.47 8.71
C ASN A 213 3.73 -18.58 10.23
N PRO A 214 4.32 -17.58 10.91
CA PRO A 214 4.64 -17.63 12.34
C PRO A 214 3.48 -18.01 13.26
N ASP A 215 2.25 -17.63 12.93
CA ASP A 215 1.08 -17.95 13.74
C ASP A 215 0.63 -19.42 13.58
N PHE A 216 0.93 -20.04 12.44
CA PHE A 216 0.52 -21.42 12.12
C PHE A 216 1.63 -22.45 12.35
N VAL A 217 2.91 -22.05 12.30
CA VAL A 217 4.06 -22.97 12.34
C VAL A 217 4.13 -23.81 13.62
N ALA A 218 3.62 -23.27 14.72
CA ALA A 218 3.58 -23.97 16.01
C ALA A 218 2.31 -24.82 16.22
N MET A 219 1.39 -24.84 15.25
CA MET A 219 0.15 -25.63 15.35
C MET A 219 0.43 -27.10 15.03
N ASP A 220 -0.20 -27.99 15.78
CA ASP A 220 -0.19 -29.42 15.47
C ASP A 220 -0.99 -29.72 14.18
N PRO A 221 -0.69 -30.83 13.50
CA PRO A 221 -1.33 -31.18 12.24
C PRO A 221 -2.85 -31.34 12.33
N GLU A 222 -3.39 -31.76 13.48
CA GLU A 222 -4.83 -31.93 13.70
C GLU A 222 -5.53 -30.60 13.74
N SER A 223 -4.97 -29.62 14.46
CA SER A 223 -5.47 -28.25 14.50
C SER A 223 -5.45 -27.56 13.13
N LEU A 224 -4.40 -27.79 12.33
CA LEU A 224 -4.34 -27.28 10.95
C LEU A 224 -5.42 -27.92 10.08
N HIS A 225 -5.61 -29.22 10.17
CA HIS A 225 -6.65 -29.94 9.44
C HIS A 225 -8.07 -29.47 9.86
N ASP A 226 -8.26 -29.19 11.15
CA ASP A 226 -9.52 -28.60 11.65
C ASP A 226 -9.82 -27.25 10.99
N LEU A 227 -8.84 -26.34 10.88
CA LEU A 227 -9.02 -25.04 10.22
C LEU A 227 -9.33 -25.19 8.72
N GLU A 228 -8.68 -26.14 8.05
CA GLU A 228 -8.90 -26.48 6.66
C GLU A 228 -10.33 -27.01 6.43
N SER A 229 -10.71 -28.05 7.17
CA SER A 229 -12.03 -28.71 7.07
C SER A 229 -13.19 -27.77 7.40
N ARG A 230 -13.02 -26.91 8.41
CA ARG A 230 -13.99 -25.87 8.82
C ARG A 230 -13.94 -24.61 7.96
N ARG A 231 -12.96 -24.52 7.05
CA ARG A 231 -12.76 -23.36 6.15
C ARG A 231 -12.62 -22.04 6.89
N THR A 232 -11.89 -22.00 8.02
CA THR A 232 -11.83 -20.86 8.93
C THR A 232 -10.43 -20.29 9.16
N TRP A 233 -9.45 -20.62 8.32
CA TRP A 233 -8.07 -20.19 8.52
C TRP A 233 -7.89 -18.66 8.45
N VAL A 234 -8.65 -17.95 7.59
CA VAL A 234 -8.60 -16.48 7.47
C VAL A 234 -9.13 -15.83 8.73
N GLU A 235 -10.33 -16.25 9.16
CA GLU A 235 -10.97 -15.71 10.35
C GLU A 235 -10.18 -16.05 11.61
N TRP A 236 -9.61 -17.26 11.67
CA TRP A 236 -8.71 -17.64 12.75
C TRP A 236 -7.48 -16.72 12.80
N LYS A 237 -6.87 -16.41 11.65
CA LYS A 237 -5.72 -15.48 11.58
C LYS A 237 -6.12 -14.10 12.08
N VAL A 238 -7.25 -13.54 11.67
CA VAL A 238 -7.75 -12.24 12.17
C VAL A 238 -7.92 -12.27 13.69
N MET A 239 -8.58 -13.32 14.22
CA MET A 239 -8.78 -13.45 15.66
C MET A 239 -7.46 -13.61 16.42
N ARG A 240 -6.48 -14.30 15.83
CA ARG A 240 -5.14 -14.47 16.40
C ARG A 240 -4.41 -13.13 16.47
N GLN A 241 -4.48 -12.31 15.41
CA GLN A 241 -3.94 -10.96 15.42
C GLN A 241 -4.62 -10.11 16.49
N TYR A 242 -5.93 -10.15 16.60
CA TYR A 242 -6.69 -9.46 17.64
C TYR A 242 -6.28 -9.86 19.05
N LEU A 243 -6.00 -11.13 19.29
CA LEU A 243 -5.52 -11.59 20.61
C LEU A 243 -4.15 -11.00 20.94
N GLY A 244 -3.25 -10.90 19.96
CA GLY A 244 -1.95 -10.23 20.11
C GLY A 244 -2.11 -8.76 20.48
N ILE A 245 -2.88 -8.03 19.67
CA ILE A 245 -3.21 -6.62 19.91
C ILE A 245 -3.88 -6.42 21.27
N TYR A 246 -4.82 -7.29 21.64
CA TYR A 246 -5.53 -7.22 22.90
C TYR A 246 -4.57 -7.31 24.10
N ASN A 247 -3.65 -8.27 24.09
CA ASN A 247 -2.67 -8.46 25.16
C ASN A 247 -1.72 -7.25 25.29
N GLU A 248 -1.24 -6.71 24.16
CA GLU A 248 -0.40 -5.52 24.16
C GLU A 248 -1.14 -4.28 24.68
N ALA A 249 -2.38 -4.09 24.24
CA ALA A 249 -3.21 -2.95 24.59
C ALA A 249 -3.65 -2.94 26.07
N LEU A 250 -3.74 -4.11 26.73
CA LEU A 250 -4.09 -4.19 28.17
C LEU A 250 -3.17 -3.35 29.04
N VAL A 251 -1.89 -3.29 28.68
CA VAL A 251 -0.87 -2.56 29.43
C VAL A 251 -0.79 -1.11 28.99
N MET A 252 -0.93 -0.83 27.69
CA MET A 252 -0.54 0.46 27.11
C MET A 252 -1.73 1.33 26.68
N MET A 253 -2.84 0.74 26.22
CA MET A 253 -3.95 1.50 25.59
C MET A 253 -5.29 0.75 25.70
N ARG A 254 -5.89 0.76 26.88
CA ARG A 254 -7.11 -0.01 27.19
C ARG A 254 -8.31 0.25 26.28
N ASP A 255 -8.39 1.42 25.68
CA ASP A 255 -9.46 1.72 24.71
C ASP A 255 -9.44 0.78 23.50
N ILE A 256 -8.26 0.33 23.09
CA ILE A 256 -8.11 -0.64 22.02
C ILE A 256 -8.65 -2.02 22.39
N ASN A 257 -8.54 -2.42 23.65
CA ASN A 257 -9.17 -3.68 24.13
C ASN A 257 -10.68 -3.66 23.95
N TYR A 258 -11.30 -2.54 24.30
CA TYR A 258 -12.73 -2.35 24.10
C TYR A 258 -13.10 -2.42 22.62
N LEU A 259 -12.33 -1.77 21.76
CA LEU A 259 -12.53 -1.80 20.31
C LEU A 259 -12.40 -3.22 19.75
N VAL A 260 -11.34 -3.96 20.11
CA VAL A 260 -11.14 -5.36 19.68
C VAL A 260 -12.33 -6.24 20.10
N ALA A 261 -12.85 -6.07 21.32
CA ALA A 261 -14.01 -6.83 21.78
C ALA A 261 -15.27 -6.51 20.97
N ILE A 262 -15.52 -5.22 20.66
CA ILE A 262 -16.64 -4.77 19.83
C ILE A 262 -16.49 -5.31 18.40
N ASP A 263 -15.31 -5.20 17.81
CA ASP A 263 -15.05 -5.66 16.45
C ASP A 263 -15.23 -7.17 16.32
N THR A 264 -14.77 -7.93 17.34
CA THR A 264 -15.01 -9.37 17.42
C THR A 264 -16.50 -9.69 17.49
N ARG A 265 -17.30 -8.88 18.20
CA ARG A 265 -18.76 -9.01 18.22
C ARG A 265 -19.36 -8.81 16.83
N TYR A 266 -18.94 -7.77 16.08
CA TYR A 266 -19.41 -7.55 14.72
C TYR A 266 -19.09 -8.72 13.77
N ILE A 267 -17.91 -9.33 13.93
CA ILE A 267 -17.54 -10.53 13.18
C ILE A 267 -18.48 -11.70 13.55
N GLY A 268 -18.81 -11.86 14.83
CA GLY A 268 -19.79 -12.85 15.30
C GLY A 268 -21.19 -12.62 14.75
N GLU A 269 -21.65 -11.38 14.69
CA GLU A 269 -22.93 -10.99 14.09
C GLU A 269 -22.94 -11.33 12.57
N ALA A 270 -21.85 -11.02 11.86
CA ALA A 270 -21.72 -11.38 10.44
C ALA A 270 -21.71 -12.90 10.22
N ALA A 271 -21.06 -13.66 11.11
CA ALA A 271 -21.08 -15.13 11.09
C ALA A 271 -22.50 -15.68 11.28
N ALA A 272 -23.28 -15.10 12.19
CA ALA A 272 -24.67 -15.47 12.43
C ALA A 272 -25.56 -15.19 11.20
N VAL A 273 -25.39 -14.04 10.56
CA VAL A 273 -26.07 -13.70 9.29
C VAL A 273 -25.70 -14.67 8.18
N ALA A 274 -24.42 -15.03 8.08
CA ALA A 274 -23.93 -16.02 7.11
C ALA A 274 -24.29 -17.46 7.46
N LYS A 275 -24.86 -17.73 8.66
CA LYS A 275 -25.16 -19.07 9.21
C LYS A 275 -23.92 -19.95 9.30
N ASP A 276 -22.73 -19.36 9.54
CA ASP A 276 -21.45 -20.05 9.69
C ASP A 276 -21.25 -20.46 11.16
N ALA A 277 -21.74 -21.66 11.51
CA ALA A 277 -21.67 -22.17 12.89
C ALA A 277 -20.22 -22.35 13.37
N GLU A 278 -19.28 -22.71 12.48
CA GLU A 278 -17.89 -22.93 12.80
C GLU A 278 -17.21 -21.59 13.18
N LEU A 279 -17.52 -20.54 12.42
CA LEU A 279 -17.03 -19.20 12.74
C LEU A 279 -17.62 -18.66 14.05
N ILE A 280 -18.90 -18.91 14.33
CA ILE A 280 -19.53 -18.54 15.61
C ILE A 280 -18.77 -19.19 16.78
N GLN A 281 -18.48 -20.47 16.69
CA GLN A 281 -17.71 -21.17 17.73
C GLN A 281 -16.31 -20.59 17.88
N LEU A 282 -15.66 -20.24 16.79
CA LEU A 282 -14.34 -19.61 16.79
C LEU A 282 -14.37 -18.26 17.53
N VAL A 283 -15.35 -17.41 17.22
CA VAL A 283 -15.56 -16.13 17.89
C VAL A 283 -15.72 -16.31 19.40
N TYR A 284 -16.55 -17.26 19.84
CA TYR A 284 -16.71 -17.54 21.29
C TYR A 284 -15.41 -17.98 21.96
N ARG A 285 -14.59 -18.79 21.30
CA ARG A 285 -13.28 -19.21 21.83
C ARG A 285 -12.37 -18.02 22.06
N PHE A 286 -12.30 -17.10 21.11
CA PHE A 286 -11.45 -15.91 21.24
C PHE A 286 -11.99 -14.91 22.25
N MET A 287 -13.30 -14.67 22.32
CA MET A 287 -13.92 -13.85 23.37
C MET A 287 -13.58 -14.38 24.77
N ASN A 288 -13.60 -15.70 24.94
CA ASN A 288 -13.20 -16.33 26.20
C ASN A 288 -11.70 -16.13 26.49
N SER A 289 -10.85 -16.13 25.46
CA SER A 289 -9.42 -15.83 25.61
C SER A 289 -9.17 -14.38 26.02
N TYR A 290 -9.92 -13.41 25.47
CA TYR A 290 -9.84 -12.02 25.90
C TYR A 290 -10.27 -11.84 27.37
N LEU A 291 -11.34 -12.52 27.78
CA LEU A 291 -11.78 -12.49 29.17
C LEU A 291 -10.71 -13.03 30.11
N ARG A 292 -10.08 -14.17 29.76
CA ARG A 292 -8.98 -14.73 30.56
C ARG A 292 -7.79 -13.77 30.63
N ALA A 293 -7.42 -13.13 29.53
CA ALA A 293 -6.33 -12.17 29.49
C ALA A 293 -6.62 -10.92 30.34
N ALA A 294 -7.89 -10.50 30.40
CA ALA A 294 -8.29 -9.34 31.21
C ALA A 294 -8.35 -9.63 32.73
N LEU A 295 -8.46 -10.92 33.13
CA LEU A 295 -8.55 -11.34 34.53
C LEU A 295 -7.18 -11.68 35.16
N ASN A 296 -6.15 -11.87 34.33
CA ASN A 296 -4.77 -12.14 34.76
C ASN A 296 -3.93 -10.84 34.78
#